data_a9388bb43c5f06b2c041813cba84a84f
#
_entry.id   a9388bb43c5f06b2c041813cba84a84f
#
_cell.length_a   1.000
_cell.length_b   1.000
_cell.length_c   1.000
_cell.angle_alpha   90.00
_cell.angle_beta   90.00
_cell.angle_gamma   90.00
#
_symmetry.space_group_name_H-M   'P 1'
#
loop_
_entity.id
_entity.type
_entity.pdbx_description
1 polymer ?
#
loop_
_entity_poly.entity_id
_entity_poly.type
_entity_poly.pdbx_seq_one_letter_code
_entity_poly.pdbx_strand_id
1 'polypeptide(L)'
;MSSYLEERIEWYDHNYRMGTPLISDAQFDQLEANLYRVNPKANYFTKKTILPLPSLPKNRIEEFIDGLTLQTRLIIEPKIDGCAIAIQYIDGELVKAISRKGKDLTNKIKKIPDVPNQIGIRGLFQVRGELYAPLEYERPSYSQRQAAAYIRAADCKSDHLSFCSFQIINGRLNQHESLVYLKKLGFTIPEYKLSLIHI
;
A
#
# COMPACT_ATOMS: atom_id res chain seq x y z
N MET A 1 -5.75 24.68 -19.22
CA MET A 1 -5.11 24.94 -17.90
C MET A 1 -4.88 23.66 -17.10
N SER A 2 -5.85 22.76 -17.04
CA SER A 2 -5.73 21.43 -16.35
C SER A 2 -4.64 20.55 -16.96
N SER A 3 -4.51 20.42 -18.29
CA SER A 3 -3.52 19.55 -18.94
C SER A 3 -2.07 20.00 -18.69
N TYR A 4 -1.81 21.30 -18.72
CA TYR A 4 -0.48 21.85 -18.43
C TYR A 4 -0.03 21.58 -16.97
N LEU A 5 -0.96 21.68 -16.01
CA LEU A 5 -0.67 21.38 -14.61
C LEU A 5 -0.42 19.89 -14.42
N GLU A 6 -1.17 19.05 -15.10
CA GLU A 6 -1.01 17.60 -15.11
C GLU A 6 0.35 17.17 -15.68
N GLU A 7 0.75 17.69 -16.84
CA GLU A 7 2.06 17.43 -17.45
C GLU A 7 3.23 17.84 -16.53
N ARG A 8 3.10 19.02 -15.88
CA ARG A 8 4.12 19.47 -14.92
C ARG A 8 4.26 18.56 -13.73
N ILE A 9 3.15 18.08 -13.17
CA ILE A 9 3.17 17.17 -12.03
C ILE A 9 3.76 15.82 -12.45
N GLU A 10 3.38 15.27 -13.61
CA GLU A 10 3.95 14.04 -14.15
C GLU A 10 5.47 14.16 -14.34
N TRP A 11 5.95 15.30 -14.82
CA TRP A 11 7.38 15.55 -15.00
C TRP A 11 8.14 15.63 -13.66
N TYR A 12 7.60 16.30 -12.64
CA TYR A 12 8.20 16.36 -11.31
C TYR A 12 8.18 14.99 -10.62
N ASP A 13 7.08 14.23 -10.71
CA ASP A 13 6.96 12.88 -10.18
C ASP A 13 7.99 11.93 -10.82
N HIS A 14 8.17 12.04 -12.14
CA HIS A 14 9.18 11.26 -12.86
C HIS A 14 10.60 11.54 -12.35
N ASN A 15 10.98 12.82 -12.25
CA ASN A 15 12.33 13.19 -11.78
C ASN A 15 12.56 12.82 -10.32
N TYR A 16 11.56 12.96 -9.47
CA TYR A 16 11.62 12.51 -8.09
C TYR A 16 11.92 11.00 -8.00
N ARG A 17 11.25 10.19 -8.81
CA ARG A 17 11.47 8.73 -8.87
C ARG A 17 12.84 8.34 -9.42
N MET A 18 13.41 9.16 -10.28
CA MET A 18 14.77 8.97 -10.81
C MET A 18 15.87 9.41 -9.82
N GLY A 19 15.49 9.85 -8.60
CA GLY A 19 16.44 10.29 -7.57
C GLY A 19 16.98 11.73 -7.79
N THR A 20 16.37 12.50 -8.68
CA THR A 20 16.73 13.88 -8.98
C THR A 20 15.55 14.83 -8.74
N PRO A 21 15.11 15.04 -7.49
CA PRO A 21 13.98 15.91 -7.19
C PRO A 21 14.29 17.35 -7.59
N LEU A 22 13.40 17.98 -8.37
CA LEU A 22 13.58 19.36 -8.89
C LEU A 22 12.85 20.39 -8.05
N ILE A 23 11.93 19.97 -7.19
CA ILE A 23 11.18 20.80 -6.26
C ILE A 23 11.11 20.09 -4.90
N SER A 24 10.83 20.85 -3.85
CA SER A 24 10.62 20.27 -2.51
C SER A 24 9.31 19.48 -2.44
N ASP A 25 9.23 18.55 -1.49
CA ASP A 25 8.01 17.76 -1.23
C ASP A 25 6.80 18.67 -0.99
N ALA A 26 6.97 19.76 -0.22
CA ALA A 26 5.90 20.72 0.06
C ALA A 26 5.39 21.43 -1.20
N GLN A 27 6.29 21.77 -2.14
CA GLN A 27 5.91 22.34 -3.42
C GLN A 27 5.20 21.33 -4.31
N PHE A 28 5.64 20.09 -4.28
CA PHE A 28 4.99 19.00 -5.02
C PHE A 28 3.58 18.74 -4.49
N ASP A 29 3.40 18.61 -3.17
CA ASP A 29 2.11 18.43 -2.51
C ASP A 29 1.13 19.57 -2.85
N GLN A 30 1.62 20.79 -2.91
CA GLN A 30 0.79 21.95 -3.27
C GLN A 30 0.34 21.92 -4.74
N LEU A 31 1.21 21.47 -5.65
CA LEU A 31 0.86 21.28 -7.06
C LEU A 31 -0.17 20.16 -7.23
N GLU A 32 0.00 19.06 -6.52
CA GLU A 32 -0.93 17.93 -6.54
C GLU A 32 -2.32 18.35 -5.99
N ALA A 33 -2.36 19.06 -4.87
CA ALA A 33 -3.57 19.62 -4.30
C ALA A 33 -4.26 20.62 -5.26
N ASN A 34 -3.50 21.43 -5.98
CA ASN A 34 -4.03 22.35 -6.99
C ASN A 34 -4.64 21.60 -8.18
N LEU A 35 -3.95 20.58 -8.70
CA LEU A 35 -4.51 19.74 -9.77
C LEU A 35 -5.80 19.07 -9.31
N TYR A 36 -5.79 18.52 -8.11
CA TYR A 36 -6.97 17.85 -7.55
C TYR A 36 -8.16 18.81 -7.44
N ARG A 37 -7.95 20.04 -6.96
CA ARG A 37 -9.00 21.08 -6.87
C ARG A 37 -9.59 21.45 -8.22
N VAL A 38 -8.76 21.52 -9.27
CA VAL A 38 -9.17 21.93 -10.63
C VAL A 38 -9.75 20.76 -11.41
N ASN A 39 -9.20 19.57 -11.27
CA ASN A 39 -9.62 18.35 -11.95
C ASN A 39 -9.34 17.11 -11.12
N PRO A 40 -10.25 16.74 -10.20
CA PRO A 40 -10.07 15.55 -9.37
C PRO A 40 -10.05 14.22 -10.17
N LYS A 41 -10.54 14.24 -11.42
CA LYS A 41 -10.52 13.10 -12.34
C LYS A 41 -9.38 13.17 -13.36
N ALA A 42 -8.35 13.99 -13.14
CA ALA A 42 -7.19 14.06 -14.01
C ALA A 42 -6.57 12.68 -14.22
N ASN A 43 -6.09 12.44 -15.44
CA ASN A 43 -5.42 11.18 -15.78
C ASN A 43 -4.22 10.90 -14.85
N TYR A 44 -3.55 11.93 -14.37
CA TYR A 44 -2.49 11.82 -13.37
C TYR A 44 -2.94 10.97 -12.16
N PHE A 45 -4.11 11.24 -11.58
CA PHE A 45 -4.59 10.46 -10.42
C PHE A 45 -5.05 9.06 -10.79
N THR A 46 -5.60 8.88 -11.99
CA THR A 46 -6.07 7.58 -12.48
C THR A 46 -4.96 6.71 -13.05
N LYS A 47 -3.95 7.36 -13.69
CA LYS A 47 -2.75 6.70 -14.24
C LYS A 47 -1.63 6.60 -13.24
N LYS A 48 -1.64 7.37 -12.13
CA LYS A 48 -0.59 7.28 -11.11
C LYS A 48 -0.46 5.80 -10.75
N THR A 49 0.46 5.18 -11.46
CA THR A 49 0.70 3.74 -11.38
C THR A 49 1.07 3.49 -9.93
N ILE A 50 0.25 2.74 -9.23
CA ILE A 50 0.64 2.22 -7.94
C ILE A 50 2.01 1.61 -8.17
N LEU A 51 3.02 2.12 -7.48
CA LEU A 51 4.41 1.72 -7.65
C LEU A 51 4.52 0.19 -7.68
N PRO A 52 5.35 -0.37 -8.56
CA PRO A 52 5.64 -1.79 -8.50
C PRO A 52 6.06 -2.11 -7.07
N LEU A 53 5.40 -3.12 -6.49
CA LEU A 53 5.63 -3.52 -5.11
C LEU A 53 6.98 -4.24 -5.02
N PRO A 54 8.10 -3.60 -4.64
CA PRO A 54 9.39 -4.26 -4.55
C PRO A 54 9.36 -5.35 -3.49
N SER A 55 10.21 -6.35 -3.65
CA SER A 55 10.48 -7.29 -2.56
C SER A 55 11.14 -6.53 -1.41
N LEU A 56 10.77 -6.86 -0.19
CA LEU A 56 11.54 -6.41 0.97
C LEU A 56 12.98 -6.94 0.87
N PRO A 57 13.99 -6.13 1.22
CA PRO A 57 15.37 -6.61 1.27
C PRO A 57 15.46 -7.79 2.23
N LYS A 58 16.26 -8.79 1.85
CA LYS A 58 16.61 -9.93 2.71
C LYS A 58 17.92 -9.61 3.40
N ASN A 59 17.90 -8.67 4.33
CA ASN A 59 19.09 -8.34 5.12
C ASN A 59 19.35 -9.44 6.15
N ARG A 60 20.60 -9.67 6.49
CA ARG A 60 20.94 -10.47 7.65
C ARG A 60 20.54 -9.72 8.90
N ILE A 61 20.03 -10.42 9.90
CA ILE A 61 19.57 -9.80 11.15
C ILE A 61 20.71 -9.06 11.82
N GLU A 62 21.92 -9.64 11.80
CA GLU A 62 23.13 -9.05 12.37
C GLU A 62 23.44 -7.69 11.74
N GLU A 63 23.50 -7.63 10.39
CA GLU A 63 23.77 -6.38 9.65
C GLU A 63 22.71 -5.31 9.90
N PHE A 64 21.46 -5.73 10.13
CA PHE A 64 20.37 -4.81 10.48
C PHE A 64 20.54 -4.27 11.90
N ILE A 65 20.89 -5.13 12.86
CA ILE A 65 21.08 -4.74 14.27
C ILE A 65 22.28 -3.81 14.44
N ASP A 66 23.38 -4.09 13.74
CA ASP A 66 24.61 -3.28 13.79
C ASP A 66 24.39 -1.82 13.32
N GLY A 67 23.38 -1.58 12.49
CA GLY A 67 22.99 -0.25 12.04
C GLY A 67 22.08 0.52 13.01
N LEU A 68 21.70 -0.08 14.15
CA LEU A 68 20.74 0.51 15.08
C LEU A 68 21.45 1.18 16.29
N THR A 69 20.77 2.15 16.89
CA THR A 69 21.21 2.79 18.13
C THR A 69 20.37 2.30 19.31
N LEU A 70 20.88 2.46 20.53
CA LEU A 70 20.17 2.12 21.79
C LEU A 70 18.80 2.78 21.92
N GLN A 71 18.56 3.88 21.20
CA GLN A 71 17.31 4.64 21.22
C GLN A 71 16.36 4.28 20.07
N THR A 72 16.78 3.38 19.18
CA THR A 72 15.97 2.98 18.02
C THR A 72 14.76 2.18 18.49
N ARG A 73 13.58 2.67 18.12
CA ARG A 73 12.33 1.95 18.35
C ARG A 73 12.07 1.00 17.19
N LEU A 74 11.84 -0.25 17.51
CA LEU A 74 11.51 -1.28 16.54
C LEU A 74 10.04 -1.64 16.63
N ILE A 75 9.47 -1.96 15.48
CA ILE A 75 8.20 -2.64 15.36
C ILE A 75 8.44 -4.03 14.77
N ILE A 76 7.88 -5.04 15.41
CA ILE A 76 8.01 -6.43 14.99
C ILE A 76 6.62 -6.89 14.53
N GLU A 77 6.54 -7.35 13.30
CA GLU A 77 5.33 -7.80 12.65
C GLU A 77 5.52 -9.19 12.05
N PRO A 78 4.51 -10.08 12.07
CA PRO A 78 4.57 -11.31 11.31
C PRO A 78 4.61 -11.01 9.81
N LYS A 79 5.51 -11.68 9.10
CA LYS A 79 5.55 -11.62 7.64
C LYS A 79 4.47 -12.52 7.06
N ILE A 80 3.36 -11.92 6.65
CA ILE A 80 2.26 -12.65 6.03
C ILE A 80 2.69 -13.20 4.67
N ASP A 81 2.42 -14.46 4.43
CA ASP A 81 2.70 -15.13 3.15
C ASP A 81 1.44 -15.17 2.28
N GLY A 82 1.41 -14.33 1.25
CA GLY A 82 0.28 -14.16 0.36
C GLY A 82 0.66 -13.51 -0.97
N CYS A 83 -0.25 -12.78 -1.55
CA CYS A 83 -0.08 -12.03 -2.78
C CYS A 83 -0.07 -10.53 -2.48
N ALA A 84 1.03 -9.85 -2.74
CA ALA A 84 1.11 -8.41 -2.54
C ALA A 84 0.13 -7.67 -3.46
N ILE A 85 -0.70 -6.84 -2.84
CA ILE A 85 -1.69 -5.98 -3.49
C ILE A 85 -1.47 -4.54 -3.05
N ALA A 86 -1.54 -3.62 -4.01
CA ALA A 86 -1.66 -2.21 -3.73
C ALA A 86 -3.06 -1.73 -4.11
N ILE A 87 -3.68 -0.95 -3.24
CA ILE A 87 -5.03 -0.42 -3.39
C ILE A 87 -4.97 1.10 -3.39
N GLN A 88 -5.69 1.70 -4.32
CA GLN A 88 -5.81 3.15 -4.45
C GLN A 88 -7.23 3.59 -4.20
N TYR A 89 -7.35 4.62 -3.36
CA TYR A 89 -8.58 5.34 -3.10
C TYR A 89 -8.47 6.77 -3.61
N ILE A 90 -9.57 7.30 -4.13
CA ILE A 90 -9.75 8.73 -4.45
C ILE A 90 -11.04 9.18 -3.77
N ASP A 91 -10.94 10.23 -2.96
CA ASP A 91 -12.07 10.74 -2.17
C ASP A 91 -12.78 9.67 -1.34
N GLY A 92 -12.00 8.74 -0.82
CA GLY A 92 -12.50 7.64 -0.01
C GLY A 92 -13.05 6.46 -0.80
N GLU A 93 -13.23 6.55 -2.12
CA GLU A 93 -13.68 5.43 -2.94
C GLU A 93 -12.51 4.58 -3.45
N LEU A 94 -12.62 3.26 -3.36
CA LEU A 94 -11.68 2.34 -3.96
C LEU A 94 -11.81 2.40 -5.50
N VAL A 95 -10.79 2.98 -6.15
CA VAL A 95 -10.78 3.16 -7.61
C VAL A 95 -9.89 2.17 -8.34
N LYS A 96 -8.86 1.65 -7.68
CA LYS A 96 -7.91 0.74 -8.32
C LYS A 96 -7.26 -0.22 -7.30
N ALA A 97 -7.06 -1.47 -7.74
CA ALA A 97 -6.24 -2.42 -7.02
C ALA A 97 -5.39 -3.23 -7.99
N ILE A 98 -4.08 -3.31 -7.74
CA ILE A 98 -3.14 -4.02 -8.61
C ILE A 98 -2.30 -5.03 -7.84
N SER A 99 -1.97 -6.10 -8.53
CA SER A 99 -0.99 -7.08 -8.03
C SER A 99 0.45 -6.57 -8.24
N ARG A 100 1.41 -7.24 -7.60
CA ARG A 100 2.84 -6.98 -7.76
C ARG A 100 3.31 -6.93 -9.22
N LYS A 101 2.69 -7.69 -10.10
CA LYS A 101 3.00 -7.73 -11.54
C LYS A 101 2.22 -6.69 -12.36
N GLY A 102 1.53 -5.75 -11.72
CA GLY A 102 0.76 -4.70 -12.37
C GLY A 102 -0.61 -5.15 -12.92
N LYS A 103 -1.05 -6.40 -12.64
CA LYS A 103 -2.36 -6.86 -13.08
C LYS A 103 -3.45 -6.14 -12.30
N ASP A 104 -4.42 -5.56 -13.01
CA ASP A 104 -5.63 -4.98 -12.41
C ASP A 104 -6.52 -6.08 -11.81
N LEU A 105 -6.84 -5.92 -10.56
CA LEU A 105 -7.66 -6.83 -9.77
C LEU A 105 -8.82 -6.08 -9.07
N THR A 106 -9.08 -4.83 -9.45
CA THR A 106 -10.02 -3.93 -8.77
C THR A 106 -11.37 -4.58 -8.47
N ASN A 107 -12.02 -5.16 -9.49
CA ASN A 107 -13.34 -5.76 -9.32
C ASN A 107 -13.34 -7.01 -8.42
N LYS A 108 -12.21 -7.69 -8.29
CA LYS A 108 -12.06 -8.84 -7.41
C LYS A 108 -11.77 -8.41 -5.98
N ILE A 109 -10.89 -7.43 -5.81
CA ILE A 109 -10.51 -6.88 -4.51
C ILE A 109 -11.68 -6.21 -3.82
N LYS A 110 -12.56 -5.53 -4.55
CA LYS A 110 -13.80 -4.95 -4.02
C LYS A 110 -14.74 -5.96 -3.36
N LYS A 111 -14.59 -7.25 -3.68
CA LYS A 111 -15.41 -8.33 -3.12
C LYS A 111 -14.79 -8.96 -1.86
N ILE A 112 -13.57 -8.60 -1.51
CA ILE A 112 -12.90 -9.15 -0.33
C ILE A 112 -13.46 -8.46 0.92
N PRO A 113 -13.97 -9.21 1.92
CA PRO A 113 -14.64 -8.63 3.08
C PRO A 113 -13.78 -7.67 3.90
N ASP A 114 -12.48 -7.94 4.01
CA ASP A 114 -11.52 -7.14 4.80
C ASP A 114 -11.03 -5.88 4.06
N VAL A 115 -11.51 -5.64 2.84
CA VAL A 115 -11.15 -4.46 2.06
C VAL A 115 -12.29 -3.45 2.10
N PRO A 116 -12.14 -2.32 2.80
CA PRO A 116 -13.14 -1.26 2.78
C PRO A 116 -13.29 -0.71 1.36
N ASN A 117 -14.51 -0.75 0.80
CA ASN A 117 -14.79 -0.11 -0.50
C ASN A 117 -14.87 1.41 -0.39
N GLN A 118 -15.13 1.92 0.82
CA GLN A 118 -15.15 3.34 1.15
C GLN A 118 -14.41 3.58 2.46
N ILE A 119 -13.63 4.66 2.50
CA ILE A 119 -12.90 5.13 3.68
C ILE A 119 -13.12 6.64 3.86
N GLY A 120 -13.03 7.14 5.10
CA GLY A 120 -13.31 8.54 5.43
C GLY A 120 -12.17 9.51 5.08
N ILE A 121 -11.56 9.41 3.88
CA ILE A 121 -10.43 10.24 3.46
C ILE A 121 -10.78 11.02 2.19
N ARG A 122 -10.28 12.26 2.09
CA ARG A 122 -10.31 13.05 0.86
C ARG A 122 -8.97 12.97 0.14
N GLY A 123 -9.01 13.09 -1.18
CA GLY A 123 -7.83 13.04 -2.02
C GLY A 123 -7.33 11.63 -2.32
N LEU A 124 -6.09 11.54 -2.79
CA LEU A 124 -5.45 10.29 -3.14
C LEU A 124 -4.91 9.59 -1.89
N PHE A 125 -5.29 8.33 -1.70
CA PHE A 125 -4.78 7.49 -0.63
C PHE A 125 -4.40 6.11 -1.17
N GLN A 126 -3.21 5.64 -0.87
CA GLN A 126 -2.68 4.39 -1.39
C GLN A 126 -2.19 3.49 -0.26
N VAL A 127 -2.62 2.25 -0.30
CA VAL A 127 -2.36 1.23 0.71
C VAL A 127 -1.69 0.02 0.09
N ARG A 128 -0.73 -0.55 0.79
CA ARG A 128 -0.12 -1.84 0.48
C ARG A 128 -0.49 -2.86 1.54
N GLY A 129 -0.79 -4.07 1.09
CA GLY A 129 -1.05 -5.21 1.97
C GLY A 129 -0.80 -6.53 1.27
N GLU A 130 -1.10 -7.60 1.99
CA GLU A 130 -0.99 -8.97 1.51
C GLU A 130 -2.38 -9.61 1.48
N LEU A 131 -2.74 -10.15 0.32
CA LEU A 131 -3.92 -10.98 0.13
C LEU A 131 -3.55 -12.42 0.40
N TYR A 132 -4.19 -13.07 1.36
CA TYR A 132 -3.88 -14.42 1.78
C TYR A 132 -5.16 -15.26 1.97
N ALA A 133 -5.01 -16.55 1.93
CA ALA A 133 -6.07 -17.47 2.35
C ALA A 133 -5.87 -17.80 3.84
N PRO A 134 -6.84 -17.47 4.72
CA PRO A 134 -6.78 -17.87 6.12
C PRO A 134 -6.61 -19.39 6.22
N LEU A 135 -5.75 -19.82 7.14
CA LEU A 135 -5.48 -21.24 7.33
C LEU A 135 -6.67 -21.89 8.06
N GLU A 136 -7.38 -22.76 7.41
CA GLU A 136 -8.15 -23.80 8.08
C GLU A 136 -7.14 -24.87 8.55
N TYR A 137 -6.76 -24.78 9.78
CA TYR A 137 -6.03 -25.64 10.72
C TYR A 137 -4.97 -26.67 10.24
N GLU A 138 -4.87 -27.07 8.97
CA GLU A 138 -4.07 -28.26 8.64
C GLU A 138 -2.84 -28.07 7.72
N ARG A 139 -2.64 -26.91 7.02
CA ARG A 139 -1.50 -26.77 6.08
C ARG A 139 -0.95 -25.35 5.95
N PRO A 140 -0.02 -24.91 6.82
CA PRO A 140 0.54 -23.56 6.81
C PRO A 140 1.24 -23.16 5.50
N SER A 141 1.77 -24.10 4.74
CA SER A 141 2.63 -23.85 3.58
C SER A 141 1.90 -23.45 2.28
N TYR A 142 0.57 -23.47 2.26
CA TYR A 142 -0.19 -23.27 1.01
C TYR A 142 -0.92 -21.94 0.90
N SER A 143 -0.89 -21.07 1.91
CA SER A 143 -1.64 -19.81 1.95
C SER A 143 -1.45 -18.93 0.70
N GLN A 144 -0.20 -18.68 0.27
CA GLN A 144 0.09 -17.89 -0.92
C GLN A 144 -0.44 -18.55 -2.21
N ARG A 145 -0.16 -19.84 -2.40
CA ARG A 145 -0.58 -20.56 -3.61
C ARG A 145 -2.10 -20.64 -3.70
N GLN A 146 -2.75 -20.84 -2.57
CA GLN A 146 -4.19 -20.91 -2.48
C GLN A 146 -4.83 -19.56 -2.75
N ALA A 147 -4.33 -18.48 -2.14
CA ALA A 147 -4.77 -17.11 -2.42
C ALA A 147 -4.60 -16.76 -3.90
N ALA A 148 -3.44 -17.12 -4.49
CA ALA A 148 -3.18 -16.92 -5.91
C ALA A 148 -4.11 -17.72 -6.82
N ALA A 149 -4.53 -18.90 -6.42
CA ALA A 149 -5.51 -19.70 -7.16
C ALA A 149 -6.91 -19.06 -7.08
N TYR A 150 -7.35 -18.70 -5.88
CA TYR A 150 -8.67 -18.10 -5.65
C TYR A 150 -8.83 -16.76 -6.35
N ILE A 151 -7.84 -15.87 -6.29
CA ILE A 151 -7.93 -14.57 -6.97
C ILE A 151 -7.85 -14.70 -8.49
N ARG A 152 -7.25 -15.78 -9.03
CA ARG A 152 -7.20 -16.04 -10.47
C ARG A 152 -8.47 -16.68 -11.00
N ALA A 153 -9.19 -17.42 -10.19
CA ALA A 153 -10.44 -18.07 -10.59
C ALA A 153 -11.41 -17.05 -11.19
N ALA A 154 -12.22 -17.47 -12.17
CA ALA A 154 -13.16 -16.61 -12.85
C ALA A 154 -14.21 -16.04 -11.89
N ASP A 155 -14.69 -16.85 -10.97
CA ASP A 155 -15.68 -16.56 -9.93
C ASP A 155 -15.08 -16.00 -8.64
N CYS A 156 -13.82 -15.65 -8.62
CA CYS A 156 -13.06 -15.15 -7.47
C CYS A 156 -13.67 -15.60 -6.11
N LYS A 157 -13.12 -16.62 -5.51
CA LYS A 157 -13.60 -17.13 -4.20
C LYS A 157 -13.24 -16.15 -3.07
N SER A 158 -13.89 -14.99 -3.08
CA SER A 158 -13.61 -13.86 -2.17
C SER A 158 -13.79 -14.22 -0.71
N ASP A 159 -14.76 -15.09 -0.39
CA ASP A 159 -15.08 -15.49 0.97
C ASP A 159 -13.98 -16.36 1.62
N HIS A 160 -13.08 -16.89 0.81
CA HIS A 160 -11.89 -17.63 1.25
C HIS A 160 -10.61 -16.79 1.26
N LEU A 161 -10.73 -15.49 1.07
CA LEU A 161 -9.60 -14.57 1.00
C LEU A 161 -9.72 -13.50 2.08
N SER A 162 -8.59 -13.17 2.67
CA SER A 162 -8.42 -12.06 3.61
C SER A 162 -7.33 -11.12 3.14
N PHE A 163 -7.45 -9.85 3.48
CA PHE A 163 -6.47 -8.82 3.16
C PHE A 163 -5.93 -8.19 4.43
N CYS A 164 -4.63 -8.23 4.61
CA CYS A 164 -3.94 -7.57 5.71
C CYS A 164 -3.11 -6.39 5.19
N SER A 165 -3.45 -5.20 5.65
CA SER A 165 -2.81 -3.96 5.26
C SER A 165 -1.69 -3.60 6.22
N PHE A 166 -0.49 -3.29 5.72
CA PHE A 166 0.67 -2.99 6.55
C PHE A 166 1.45 -1.73 6.17
N GLN A 167 1.09 -1.06 5.08
CA GLN A 167 1.83 0.14 4.65
C GLN A 167 0.92 1.15 3.95
N ILE A 168 1.10 2.43 4.27
CA ILE A 168 0.59 3.56 3.49
C ILE A 168 1.68 3.96 2.50
N ILE A 169 1.39 3.90 1.18
CA ILE A 169 2.41 4.09 0.14
C ILE A 169 2.78 5.56 -0.02
N ASN A 170 1.79 6.44 0.01
CA ASN A 170 1.94 7.88 -0.20
C ASN A 170 1.88 8.70 1.10
N GLY A 171 2.15 8.07 2.24
CA GLY A 171 2.12 8.70 3.56
C GLY A 171 3.52 9.00 4.10
N ARG A 172 3.60 9.99 4.99
CA ARG A 172 4.82 10.36 5.73
C ARG A 172 4.84 9.81 7.16
N LEU A 173 3.86 8.97 7.51
CA LEU A 173 3.76 8.37 8.83
C LEU A 173 4.83 7.30 9.01
N ASN A 174 5.37 7.17 10.23
CA ASN A 174 6.18 6.02 10.56
C ASN A 174 5.33 4.73 10.56
N GLN A 175 5.99 3.57 10.67
CA GLN A 175 5.29 2.28 10.55
C GLN A 175 4.19 2.10 11.61
N HIS A 176 4.47 2.45 12.87
CA HIS A 176 3.48 2.34 13.95
C HIS A 176 2.27 3.26 13.71
N GLU A 177 2.52 4.52 13.38
CA GLU A 177 1.46 5.48 13.05
C GLU A 177 0.63 5.02 11.86
N SER A 178 1.28 4.46 10.83
CA SER A 178 0.63 3.91 9.65
C SER A 178 -0.33 2.77 10.01
N LEU A 179 0.11 1.82 10.85
CA LEU A 179 -0.74 0.71 11.30
C LEU A 179 -1.94 1.20 12.12
N VAL A 180 -1.70 2.12 13.07
CA VAL A 180 -2.77 2.70 13.88
C VAL A 180 -3.79 3.42 12.99
N TYR A 181 -3.31 4.16 11.99
CA TYR A 181 -4.17 4.89 11.07
C TYR A 181 -4.97 3.96 10.15
N LEU A 182 -4.33 2.93 9.58
CA LEU A 182 -4.99 1.92 8.77
C LEU A 182 -6.10 1.21 9.54
N LYS A 183 -5.85 0.85 10.80
CA LYS A 183 -6.87 0.25 11.68
C LYS A 183 -8.07 1.17 11.89
N LYS A 184 -7.84 2.47 12.09
CA LYS A 184 -8.92 3.47 12.21
C LYS A 184 -9.78 3.60 10.95
N LEU A 185 -9.19 3.34 9.79
CA LEU A 185 -9.88 3.34 8.49
C LEU A 185 -10.64 2.05 8.19
N GLY A 186 -10.60 1.07 9.10
CA GLY A 186 -11.32 -0.19 8.97
C GLY A 186 -10.53 -1.31 8.29
N PHE A 187 -9.23 -1.14 8.07
CA PHE A 187 -8.39 -2.23 7.55
C PHE A 187 -8.00 -3.22 8.64
N THR A 188 -7.94 -4.49 8.27
CA THR A 188 -7.20 -5.49 9.04
C THR A 188 -5.71 -5.20 8.92
N ILE A 189 -5.01 -5.14 10.05
CA ILE A 189 -3.58 -4.93 10.14
C ILE A 189 -2.88 -6.12 10.80
N PRO A 190 -1.58 -6.33 10.58
CA PRO A 190 -0.85 -7.38 11.30
C PRO A 190 -0.81 -7.09 12.81
N GLU A 191 -0.80 -8.14 13.59
CA GLU A 191 -0.39 -8.01 15.00
C GLU A 191 1.03 -7.49 15.05
N TYR A 192 1.32 -6.59 15.99
CA TYR A 192 2.67 -6.06 16.12
C TYR A 192 3.08 -5.89 17.58
N LYS A 193 4.38 -5.90 17.80
CA LYS A 193 5.00 -5.56 19.09
C LYS A 193 5.94 -4.40 18.90
N LEU A 194 5.90 -3.46 19.84
CA LEU A 194 6.89 -2.38 19.95
C LEU A 194 8.00 -2.85 20.88
N SER A 195 9.24 -2.68 20.46
CA SER A 195 10.40 -3.00 21.26
C SER A 195 11.37 -1.83 21.25
N LEU A 196 11.99 -1.59 22.40
CA LEU A 196 13.20 -0.79 22.51
C LEU A 196 14.38 -1.76 22.46
N ILE A 197 15.42 -1.40 21.72
CA ILE A 197 16.67 -2.16 21.79
C ILE A 197 17.32 -1.81 23.11
N HIS A 198 17.38 -2.79 24.00
CA HIS A 198 18.28 -2.80 25.14
C HIS A 198 19.46 -3.68 24.76
N ILE A 199 20.54 -3.06 24.33
CA ILE A 199 21.83 -3.72 24.12
C ILE A 199 22.60 -3.66 25.42
#